data_98fa9820a838c7abda68ad82329c6d88
#
_entry.id   98fa9820a838c7abda68ad82329c6d88
#
_cell.length_a   1.000
_cell.length_b   1.000
_cell.length_c   1.000
_cell.angle_alpha   90.00
_cell.angle_beta   90.00
_cell.angle_gamma   90.00
#
_symmetry.space_group_name_H-M   'P 1'
#
loop_
_entity.id
_entity.type
_entity.pdbx_description
1 polymer ?
#
loop_
_entity_poly.entity_id
_entity_poly.type
_entity_poly.pdbx_seq_one_letter_code
_entity_poly.pdbx_strand_id
1 'polypeptide(L)'
;MTSPATDLAPLSAQAPEVQFTDGLAEVFSDLADLFGNPRSVGAIYGLLFASAEPLTMDLIATRLGLSMGSVSQGLRTLEEFGAIERHGQNGERTARTYRAKHMLKPLIAGFVGQRLVPRLDATSNRLMGLEALLNTPSLQSPTQVSSLAFRRSRLERVVQWHDKARTFLPLARKILGAG
;
A
#
# COMPACT_ATOMS: atom_id res chain seq x y z
N MET A 1 -34.74 -20.33 49.57
CA MET A 1 -34.31 -20.79 48.20
C MET A 1 -33.86 -19.53 47.45
N THR A 2 -32.57 -19.27 47.56
CA THR A 2 -31.95 -18.06 46.98
C THR A 2 -31.20 -18.52 45.74
N SER A 3 -31.67 -18.03 44.58
CA SER A 3 -31.04 -18.26 43.27
C SER A 3 -29.70 -17.53 43.21
N PRO A 4 -28.60 -18.13 42.74
CA PRO A 4 -27.37 -17.39 42.54
C PRO A 4 -27.50 -16.56 41.25
N ALA A 5 -27.38 -15.24 41.40
CA ALA A 5 -27.18 -14.31 40.27
C ALA A 5 -25.90 -14.72 39.54
N THR A 6 -26.07 -15.09 38.27
CA THR A 6 -24.96 -15.30 37.36
C THR A 6 -24.30 -13.93 37.12
N ASP A 7 -23.20 -13.73 37.81
CA ASP A 7 -22.31 -12.57 37.61
C ASP A 7 -21.66 -12.74 36.22
N LEU A 8 -22.29 -12.13 35.20
CA LEU A 8 -21.68 -11.94 33.91
C LEU A 8 -20.57 -10.91 34.10
N ALA A 9 -19.36 -11.41 34.36
CA ALA A 9 -18.16 -10.58 34.33
C ALA A 9 -18.16 -9.74 33.02
N PRO A 10 -17.93 -8.42 33.10
CA PRO A 10 -17.84 -7.59 31.91
C PRO A 10 -16.69 -8.13 31.06
N LEU A 11 -16.97 -8.32 29.76
CA LEU A 11 -15.97 -8.63 28.74
C LEU A 11 -14.74 -7.76 29.01
N SER A 12 -13.65 -8.39 29.38
CA SER A 12 -12.41 -7.78 29.86
C SER A 12 -12.05 -6.61 28.94
N ALA A 13 -12.01 -5.41 29.47
CA ALA A 13 -11.42 -4.26 28.80
C ALA A 13 -9.99 -4.68 28.42
N GLN A 14 -9.72 -4.81 27.12
CA GLN A 14 -8.39 -5.13 26.64
C GLN A 14 -7.41 -4.14 27.23
N ALA A 15 -6.22 -4.60 27.64
CA ALA A 15 -5.22 -3.71 28.19
C ALA A 15 -4.97 -2.52 27.23
N PRO A 16 -4.79 -1.30 27.74
CA PRO A 16 -4.61 -0.12 26.89
C PRO A 16 -3.56 -0.28 25.80
N GLU A 17 -2.52 -1.07 26.07
CA GLU A 17 -1.46 -1.39 25.09
C GLU A 17 -1.98 -2.22 23.92
N VAL A 18 -2.90 -3.14 24.16
CA VAL A 18 -3.54 -3.96 23.11
C VAL A 18 -4.44 -3.06 22.25
N GLN A 19 -5.24 -2.21 22.89
CA GLN A 19 -6.10 -1.24 22.17
C GLN A 19 -5.27 -0.28 21.29
N PHE A 20 -4.14 0.20 21.80
CA PHE A 20 -3.22 1.05 21.03
C PHE A 20 -2.65 0.32 19.82
N THR A 21 -2.22 -0.93 20.01
CA THR A 21 -1.66 -1.75 18.93
C THR A 21 -2.70 -2.05 17.85
N ASP A 22 -3.90 -2.44 18.28
CA ASP A 22 -5.02 -2.71 17.36
C ASP A 22 -5.44 -1.44 16.61
N GLY A 23 -5.52 -0.32 17.30
CA GLY A 23 -5.82 0.98 16.68
C GLY A 23 -4.79 1.39 15.63
N LEU A 24 -3.48 1.19 15.89
CA LEU A 24 -2.44 1.43 14.89
C LEU A 24 -2.54 0.45 13.71
N ALA A 25 -2.84 -0.82 13.96
CA ALA A 25 -3.04 -1.80 12.89
C ALA A 25 -4.22 -1.40 11.99
N GLU A 26 -5.31 -0.86 12.54
CA GLU A 26 -6.45 -0.34 11.76
C GLU A 26 -6.07 0.90 10.96
N VAL A 27 -5.42 1.90 11.57
CA VAL A 27 -4.98 3.11 10.85
C VAL A 27 -4.10 2.76 9.65
N PHE A 28 -3.12 1.89 9.83
CA PHE A 28 -2.25 1.47 8.73
C PHE A 28 -2.99 0.58 7.71
N SER A 29 -4.00 -0.18 8.12
CA SER A 29 -4.87 -0.94 7.21
C SER A 29 -5.64 0.00 6.28
N ASP A 30 -6.21 1.07 6.82
CA ASP A 30 -6.93 2.08 6.04
C ASP A 30 -6.00 2.82 5.08
N LEU A 31 -4.79 3.17 5.53
CA LEU A 31 -3.77 3.76 4.67
C LEU A 31 -3.33 2.81 3.55
N ALA A 32 -3.15 1.52 3.84
CA ALA A 32 -2.81 0.53 2.83
C ALA A 32 -3.89 0.42 1.76
N ASP A 33 -5.16 0.37 2.16
CA ASP A 33 -6.32 0.33 1.27
C ASP A 33 -6.41 1.59 0.40
N LEU A 34 -6.25 2.76 1.00
CA LEU A 34 -6.19 4.05 0.28
C LEU A 34 -5.14 4.04 -0.83
N PHE A 35 -4.00 3.37 -0.59
CA PHE A 35 -2.93 3.22 -1.57
C PHE A 35 -3.09 1.99 -2.47
N GLY A 36 -4.23 1.30 -2.44
CA GLY A 36 -4.51 0.13 -3.26
C GLY A 36 -3.68 -1.10 -2.91
N ASN A 37 -3.24 -1.21 -1.66
CA ASN A 37 -2.63 -2.41 -1.09
C ASN A 37 -3.66 -3.19 -0.26
N PRO A 38 -3.50 -4.50 -0.09
CA PRO A 38 -4.33 -5.26 0.82
C PRO A 38 -4.27 -4.69 2.25
N ARG A 39 -5.41 -4.58 2.93
CA ARG A 39 -5.50 -4.12 4.32
C ARG A 39 -4.57 -4.90 5.25
N SER A 40 -4.37 -6.20 4.99
CA SER A 40 -3.44 -7.05 5.73
C SER A 40 -1.99 -6.56 5.73
N VAL A 41 -1.53 -5.91 4.65
CA VAL A 41 -0.18 -5.31 4.58
C VAL A 41 -0.06 -4.17 5.59
N GLY A 42 -1.07 -3.31 5.67
CA GLY A 42 -1.14 -2.24 6.65
C GLY A 42 -1.23 -2.76 8.08
N ALA A 43 -2.12 -3.74 8.34
CA ALA A 43 -2.27 -4.35 9.64
C ALA A 43 -0.95 -4.94 10.16
N ILE A 44 -0.21 -5.68 9.31
CA ILE A 44 1.10 -6.24 9.65
C ILE A 44 2.09 -5.12 9.99
N TYR A 45 2.15 -4.06 9.18
CA TYR A 45 3.04 -2.94 9.46
C TYR A 45 2.68 -2.23 10.77
N GLY A 46 1.39 -1.95 11.01
CA GLY A 46 0.91 -1.30 12.23
C GLY A 46 1.23 -2.12 13.49
N LEU A 47 1.04 -3.43 13.44
CA LEU A 47 1.41 -4.34 14.53
C LEU A 47 2.93 -4.31 14.80
N LEU A 48 3.75 -4.41 13.76
CA LEU A 48 5.21 -4.35 13.87
C LEU A 48 5.69 -2.99 14.37
N PHE A 49 5.04 -1.91 13.93
CA PHE A 49 5.36 -0.54 14.34
C PHE A 49 5.06 -0.26 15.81
N ALA A 50 3.96 -0.84 16.32
CA ALA A 50 3.58 -0.75 17.75
C ALA A 50 4.41 -1.67 18.65
N SER A 51 5.09 -2.66 18.08
CA SER A 51 5.81 -3.68 18.86
C SER A 51 7.23 -3.22 19.20
N ALA A 52 7.58 -3.26 20.49
CA ALA A 52 8.94 -2.94 20.95
C ALA A 52 9.96 -3.99 20.46
N GLU A 53 9.55 -5.25 20.44
CA GLU A 53 10.39 -6.38 20.04
C GLU A 53 10.03 -6.91 18.65
N PRO A 54 11.01 -7.47 17.91
CA PRO A 54 10.75 -8.11 16.63
C PRO A 54 9.79 -9.30 16.80
N LEU A 55 8.86 -9.47 15.85
CA LEU A 55 7.87 -10.52 15.88
C LEU A 55 8.16 -11.61 14.84
N THR A 56 7.82 -12.87 15.19
CA THR A 56 7.83 -13.98 14.23
C THR A 56 6.57 -13.97 13.37
N MET A 57 6.61 -14.67 12.22
CA MET A 57 5.43 -14.84 11.35
C MET A 57 4.24 -15.45 12.10
N ASP A 58 4.50 -16.43 12.96
CA ASP A 58 3.45 -17.13 13.72
C ASP A 58 2.76 -16.18 14.71
N LEU A 59 3.54 -15.33 15.41
CA LEU A 59 3.00 -14.31 16.30
C LEU A 59 2.17 -13.27 15.56
N ILE A 60 2.63 -12.83 14.38
CA ILE A 60 1.90 -11.89 13.53
C ILE A 60 0.58 -12.52 13.07
N ALA A 61 0.62 -13.78 12.58
CA ALA A 61 -0.55 -14.51 12.12
C ALA A 61 -1.59 -14.64 13.24
N THR A 62 -1.13 -15.06 14.44
CA THR A 62 -1.99 -15.26 15.61
C THR A 62 -2.63 -13.95 16.08
N ARG A 63 -1.84 -12.88 16.23
CA ARG A 63 -2.33 -11.57 16.72
C ARG A 63 -3.32 -10.89 15.77
N LEU A 64 -3.12 -11.04 14.48
CA LEU A 64 -3.98 -10.40 13.46
C LEU A 64 -5.08 -11.33 12.93
N GLY A 65 -5.12 -12.60 13.33
CA GLY A 65 -6.07 -13.57 12.79
C GLY A 65 -5.87 -13.84 11.30
N LEU A 66 -4.64 -13.69 10.79
CA LEU A 66 -4.31 -13.86 9.37
C LEU A 66 -3.77 -15.26 9.09
N SER A 67 -3.98 -15.75 7.85
CA SER A 67 -3.31 -16.97 7.39
C SER A 67 -1.81 -16.72 7.21
N MET A 68 -1.00 -17.77 7.37
CA MET A 68 0.45 -17.73 7.13
C MET A 68 0.80 -17.24 5.72
N GLY A 69 -0.01 -17.61 4.72
CA GLY A 69 0.14 -17.14 3.35
C GLY A 69 -0.05 -15.61 3.23
N SER A 70 -1.07 -15.07 3.88
CA SER A 70 -1.31 -13.62 3.93
C SER A 70 -0.19 -12.87 4.63
N VAL A 71 0.31 -13.39 5.75
CA VAL A 71 1.44 -12.81 6.49
C VAL A 71 2.71 -12.83 5.64
N SER A 72 3.03 -13.97 5.03
CA SER A 72 4.20 -14.11 4.16
C SER A 72 4.17 -13.12 2.98
N GLN A 73 3.01 -12.99 2.33
CA GLN A 73 2.84 -12.05 1.23
C GLN A 73 2.95 -10.59 1.70
N GLY A 74 2.33 -10.26 2.83
CA GLY A 74 2.39 -8.92 3.42
C GLY A 74 3.80 -8.52 3.82
N LEU A 75 4.54 -9.40 4.48
CA LEU A 75 5.94 -9.19 4.86
C LEU A 75 6.83 -8.97 3.63
N ARG A 76 6.66 -9.77 2.57
CA ARG A 76 7.39 -9.59 1.31
C ARG A 76 7.13 -8.20 0.73
N THR A 77 5.87 -7.77 0.66
CA THR A 77 5.52 -6.43 0.16
C THR A 77 6.16 -5.33 1.01
N LEU A 78 6.19 -5.47 2.33
CA LEU A 78 6.81 -4.50 3.23
C LEU A 78 8.34 -4.49 3.13
N GLU A 79 8.98 -5.65 2.91
CA GLU A 79 10.42 -5.75 2.60
C GLU A 79 10.75 -5.04 1.28
N GLU A 80 9.95 -5.26 0.23
CA GLU A 80 10.08 -4.59 -1.07
C GLU A 80 9.97 -3.06 -0.94
N PHE A 81 9.07 -2.58 -0.08
CA PHE A 81 8.95 -1.14 0.22
C PHE A 81 10.10 -0.63 1.10
N GLY A 82 10.94 -1.50 1.64
CA GLY A 82 11.98 -1.13 2.59
C GLY A 82 11.43 -0.67 3.95
N ALA A 83 10.18 -1.02 4.27
CA ALA A 83 9.45 -0.58 5.45
C ALA A 83 9.74 -1.40 6.70
N ILE A 84 10.26 -2.60 6.54
CA ILE A 84 10.61 -3.52 7.63
C ILE A 84 12.05 -4.03 7.49
N GLU A 85 12.56 -4.54 8.58
CA GLU A 85 13.84 -5.26 8.66
C GLU A 85 13.58 -6.70 9.10
N ARG A 86 14.31 -7.60 8.48
CA ARG A 86 14.31 -9.02 8.84
C ARG A 86 15.57 -9.34 9.65
N HIS A 87 15.38 -9.98 10.80
CA HIS A 87 16.44 -10.47 11.67
C HIS A 87 16.43 -12.00 11.68
N GLY A 88 17.60 -12.61 11.86
CA GLY A 88 17.82 -14.07 11.82
C GLY A 88 18.49 -14.50 10.50
N GLN A 89 19.55 -15.30 10.62
CA GLN A 89 20.30 -15.80 9.46
C GLN A 89 19.67 -17.07 8.88
N ASN A 90 19.85 -17.29 7.57
CA ASN A 90 19.50 -18.55 6.93
C ASN A 90 20.42 -19.65 7.49
N GLY A 91 19.85 -20.59 8.25
CA GLY A 91 20.58 -21.74 8.77
C GLY A 91 20.58 -21.89 10.29
N GLU A 92 20.19 -20.88 11.06
CA GLU A 92 19.99 -21.02 12.49
C GLU A 92 18.58 -21.60 12.79
N ARG A 93 18.49 -22.44 13.84
CA ARG A 93 17.23 -23.00 14.37
C ARG A 93 16.28 -21.92 14.94
N THR A 94 16.70 -20.67 14.96
CA THR A 94 15.91 -19.53 15.43
C THR A 94 14.94 -19.06 14.35
N ALA A 95 13.67 -18.93 14.69
CA ALA A 95 12.63 -18.43 13.81
C ALA A 95 12.99 -16.99 13.34
N ARG A 96 12.79 -16.71 12.05
CA ARG A 96 12.96 -15.36 11.49
C ARG A 96 12.02 -14.40 12.20
N THR A 97 12.55 -13.24 12.57
CA THR A 97 11.78 -12.15 13.17
C THR A 97 11.81 -10.90 12.29
N TYR A 98 10.79 -10.08 12.46
CA TYR A 98 10.58 -8.88 11.67
C TYR A 98 10.34 -7.68 12.58
N ARG A 99 10.87 -6.53 12.20
CA ARG A 99 10.69 -5.26 12.90
C ARG A 99 10.34 -4.16 11.90
N ALA A 100 9.41 -3.27 12.24
CA ALA A 100 9.14 -2.08 11.44
C ALA A 100 10.30 -1.09 11.54
N LYS A 101 10.63 -0.46 10.43
CA LYS A 101 11.43 0.76 10.44
C LYS A 101 10.53 1.92 10.89
N HIS A 102 10.97 2.65 11.90
CA HIS A 102 10.17 3.74 12.48
C HIS A 102 9.99 4.96 11.56
N MET A 103 10.65 4.96 10.41
CA MET A 103 10.54 6.04 9.43
C MET A 103 9.47 5.69 8.39
N LEU A 104 8.38 6.48 8.34
CA LEU A 104 7.31 6.32 7.33
C LEU A 104 7.76 6.71 5.92
N LYS A 105 8.80 7.51 5.80
CA LYS A 105 9.34 7.95 4.50
C LYS A 105 9.70 6.80 3.55
N PRO A 106 10.43 5.74 3.96
CA PRO A 106 10.73 4.60 3.09
C PRO A 106 9.47 3.86 2.62
N LEU A 107 8.45 3.73 3.48
CA LEU A 107 7.18 3.12 3.13
C LEU A 107 6.50 3.88 1.97
N ILE A 108 6.40 5.21 2.09
CA ILE A 108 5.78 6.06 1.06
C ILE A 108 6.64 6.06 -0.21
N ALA A 109 7.96 6.18 -0.09
CA ALA A 109 8.89 6.16 -1.22
C ALA A 109 8.84 4.82 -1.98
N GLY A 110 8.76 3.70 -1.24
CA GLY A 110 8.59 2.35 -1.79
C GLY A 110 7.28 2.23 -2.56
N PHE A 111 6.17 2.68 -1.98
CA PHE A 111 4.87 2.70 -2.63
C PHE A 111 4.89 3.51 -3.94
N VAL A 112 5.38 4.75 -3.89
CA VAL A 112 5.50 5.61 -5.08
C VAL A 112 6.34 4.94 -6.17
N GLY A 113 7.52 4.42 -5.81
CA GLY A 113 8.46 3.85 -6.77
C GLY A 113 8.01 2.53 -7.38
N GLN A 114 7.38 1.67 -6.59
CA GLN A 114 7.06 0.31 -7.03
C GLN A 114 5.64 0.15 -7.56
N ARG A 115 4.73 1.04 -7.18
CA ARG A 115 3.32 0.95 -7.58
C ARG A 115 2.87 2.08 -8.51
N LEU A 116 3.17 3.33 -8.17
CA LEU A 116 2.66 4.46 -8.94
C LEU A 116 3.45 4.68 -10.23
N VAL A 117 4.78 4.72 -10.17
CA VAL A 117 5.62 5.00 -11.34
C VAL A 117 5.41 3.98 -12.46
N PRO A 118 5.44 2.65 -12.24
CA PRO A 118 5.21 1.69 -13.32
C PRO A 118 3.80 1.77 -13.92
N ARG A 119 2.78 2.13 -13.13
CA ARG A 119 1.41 2.31 -13.63
C ARG A 119 1.30 3.55 -14.52
N LEU A 120 1.99 4.63 -14.19
CA LEU A 120 2.06 5.80 -15.06
C LEU A 120 2.77 5.46 -16.38
N ASP A 121 3.86 4.72 -16.34
CA ASP A 121 4.57 4.30 -17.56
C ASP A 121 3.69 3.42 -18.47
N ALA A 122 2.95 2.48 -17.88
CA ALA A 122 1.97 1.69 -18.64
C ALA A 122 0.85 2.55 -19.24
N THR A 123 0.44 3.63 -18.55
CA THR A 123 -0.58 4.56 -19.04
C THR A 123 -0.06 5.40 -20.20
N SER A 124 1.23 5.76 -20.25
CA SER A 124 1.87 6.44 -21.37
C SER A 124 1.62 5.74 -22.71
N ASN A 125 1.83 4.41 -22.73
CA ASN A 125 1.63 3.62 -23.96
C ASN A 125 0.17 3.65 -24.42
N ARG A 126 -0.78 3.66 -23.50
CA ARG A 126 -2.21 3.80 -23.84
C ARG A 126 -2.53 5.18 -24.39
N LEU A 127 -1.97 6.24 -23.82
CA LEU A 127 -2.17 7.60 -24.31
C LEU A 127 -1.61 7.78 -25.72
N MET A 128 -0.39 7.28 -26.00
CA MET A 128 0.19 7.25 -27.35
C MET A 128 -0.69 6.48 -28.33
N GLY A 129 -1.27 5.35 -27.92
CA GLY A 129 -2.22 4.61 -28.74
C GLY A 129 -3.48 5.43 -29.08
N LEU A 130 -4.01 6.20 -28.13
CA LEU A 130 -5.16 7.08 -28.36
C LEU A 130 -4.81 8.24 -29.32
N GLU A 131 -3.61 8.82 -29.20
CA GLU A 131 -3.13 9.84 -30.14
C GLU A 131 -3.02 9.29 -31.58
N ALA A 132 -2.46 8.09 -31.72
CA ALA A 132 -2.36 7.40 -33.00
C ALA A 132 -3.74 7.16 -33.63
N LEU A 133 -4.75 6.74 -32.82
CA LEU A 133 -6.12 6.56 -33.28
C LEU A 133 -6.75 7.87 -33.80
N LEU A 134 -6.53 9.01 -33.13
CA LEU A 134 -7.03 10.31 -33.57
C LEU A 134 -6.40 10.78 -34.88
N ASN A 135 -5.26 10.23 -35.26
CA ASN A 135 -4.57 10.55 -36.51
C ASN A 135 -4.93 9.60 -37.67
N THR A 136 -5.79 8.61 -37.45
CA THR A 136 -6.21 7.67 -38.52
C THR A 136 -7.08 8.38 -39.55
N PRO A 137 -6.88 8.12 -40.86
CA PRO A 137 -7.63 8.75 -41.93
C PRO A 137 -9.16 8.58 -41.83
N SER A 138 -9.62 7.46 -41.28
CA SER A 138 -11.06 7.18 -41.12
C SER A 138 -11.80 8.15 -40.20
N LEU A 139 -11.11 8.79 -39.26
CA LEU A 139 -11.68 9.79 -38.34
C LEU A 139 -11.57 11.24 -38.89
N GLN A 140 -10.87 11.46 -40.01
CA GLN A 140 -10.63 12.77 -40.58
C GLN A 140 -11.70 13.19 -41.63
N SER A 141 -12.84 12.49 -41.66
CA SER A 141 -13.92 12.85 -42.57
C SER A 141 -14.54 14.21 -42.21
N PRO A 142 -15.01 15.03 -43.21
CA PRO A 142 -15.54 16.35 -42.98
C PRO A 142 -16.67 16.43 -41.95
N THR A 143 -17.47 15.39 -41.87
CA THR A 143 -18.59 15.28 -40.90
C THR A 143 -18.17 15.07 -39.46
N GLN A 144 -16.89 14.73 -39.20
CA GLN A 144 -16.37 14.43 -37.87
C GLN A 144 -15.36 15.45 -37.33
N VAL A 145 -15.02 16.48 -38.10
CA VAL A 145 -13.97 17.44 -37.74
C VAL A 145 -14.21 18.11 -36.39
N SER A 146 -15.42 18.54 -36.10
CA SER A 146 -15.74 19.18 -34.80
C SER A 146 -15.63 18.24 -33.62
N SER A 147 -16.08 16.98 -33.80
CA SER A 147 -15.96 15.96 -32.75
C SER A 147 -14.50 15.49 -32.54
N LEU A 148 -13.71 15.49 -33.59
CA LEU A 148 -12.29 15.18 -33.55
C LEU A 148 -11.50 16.27 -32.79
N ALA A 149 -11.75 17.54 -33.07
CA ALA A 149 -11.14 18.66 -32.35
C ALA A 149 -11.46 18.59 -30.84
N PHE A 150 -12.70 18.30 -30.48
CA PHE A 150 -13.11 18.13 -29.11
C PHE A 150 -12.34 16.98 -28.44
N ARG A 151 -12.28 15.78 -29.07
CA ARG A 151 -11.56 14.62 -28.54
C ARG A 151 -10.06 14.90 -28.37
N ARG A 152 -9.44 15.56 -29.35
CA ARG A 152 -8.03 15.95 -29.28
C ARG A 152 -7.76 16.88 -28.11
N SER A 153 -8.55 17.92 -27.94
CA SER A 153 -8.44 18.85 -26.81
C SER A 153 -8.57 18.13 -25.44
N ARG A 154 -9.45 17.12 -25.35
CA ARG A 154 -9.58 16.34 -24.12
C ARG A 154 -8.37 15.44 -23.87
N LEU A 155 -7.87 14.78 -24.89
CA LEU A 155 -6.69 13.93 -24.79
C LEU A 155 -5.44 14.76 -24.40
N GLU A 156 -5.24 15.91 -25.01
CA GLU A 156 -4.13 16.82 -24.67
C GLU A 156 -4.12 17.20 -23.18
N ARG A 157 -5.28 17.47 -22.59
CA ARG A 157 -5.38 17.75 -21.16
C ARG A 157 -4.96 16.55 -20.30
N VAL A 158 -5.38 15.35 -20.69
CA VAL A 158 -4.99 14.11 -19.97
C VAL A 158 -3.50 13.88 -20.09
N VAL A 159 -2.91 14.05 -21.29
CA VAL A 159 -1.46 13.94 -21.53
C VAL A 159 -0.70 14.93 -20.66
N GLN A 160 -1.10 16.21 -20.63
CA GLN A 160 -0.45 17.22 -19.79
C GLN A 160 -0.49 16.87 -18.29
N TRP A 161 -1.62 16.35 -17.80
CA TRP A 161 -1.73 15.89 -16.43
C TRP A 161 -0.83 14.70 -16.14
N HIS A 162 -0.81 13.75 -17.06
CA HIS A 162 0.01 12.57 -16.97
C HIS A 162 1.52 12.91 -16.95
N ASP A 163 1.96 13.81 -17.82
CA ASP A 163 3.36 14.24 -17.91
C ASP A 163 3.80 14.97 -16.62
N LYS A 164 2.92 15.82 -16.07
CA LYS A 164 3.16 16.44 -14.76
C LYS A 164 3.33 15.36 -13.69
N ALA A 165 2.43 14.37 -13.62
CA ALA A 165 2.53 13.30 -12.65
C ALA A 165 3.83 12.49 -12.81
N ARG A 166 4.25 12.18 -14.04
CA ARG A 166 5.52 11.49 -14.33
C ARG A 166 6.74 12.30 -13.88
N THR A 167 6.68 13.62 -13.98
CA THR A 167 7.78 14.50 -13.54
C THR A 167 7.84 14.63 -12.03
N PHE A 168 6.70 14.82 -11.38
CA PHE A 168 6.66 15.10 -9.94
C PHE A 168 6.80 13.85 -9.06
N LEU A 169 6.25 12.71 -9.46
CA LEU A 169 6.29 11.50 -8.61
C LEU A 169 7.70 10.96 -8.34
N PRO A 170 8.62 10.86 -9.32
CA PRO A 170 10.00 10.46 -9.05
C PRO A 170 10.73 11.47 -8.15
N LEU A 171 10.44 12.77 -8.29
CA LEU A 171 11.00 13.82 -7.44
C LEU A 171 10.50 13.68 -6.00
N ALA A 172 9.20 13.50 -5.81
CA ALA A 172 8.62 13.22 -4.50
C ALA A 172 9.24 11.97 -3.84
N ARG A 173 9.43 10.88 -4.60
CA ARG A 173 10.14 9.69 -4.15
C ARG A 173 11.56 10.02 -3.68
N LYS A 174 12.32 10.82 -4.45
CA LYS A 174 13.68 11.21 -4.09
C LYS A 174 13.73 12.03 -2.81
N ILE A 175 12.82 12.97 -2.63
CA ILE A 175 12.71 13.78 -1.40
C ILE A 175 12.33 12.91 -0.19
N LEU A 176 11.41 11.98 -0.37
CA LEU A 176 10.95 11.07 0.68
C LEU A 176 11.98 9.96 0.99
N GLY A 177 12.80 9.56 0.02
CA GLY A 177 13.81 8.53 0.19
C GLY A 177 15.19 9.03 0.60
N ALA A 178 15.45 10.35 0.55
CA ALA A 178 16.70 10.98 0.97
C ALA A 178 16.61 11.36 2.46
N GLY A 179 16.76 10.35 3.34
CA GLY A 179 16.79 10.57 4.78
C GLY A 179 17.29 9.35 5.51
#